data_028650bd0499882d6f2b83f60506b275
#
_entry.id   028650bd0499882d6f2b83f60506b275
#
_cell.length_a   1.000
_cell.length_b   1.000
_cell.length_c   1.000
_cell.angle_alpha   90.00
_cell.angle_beta   90.00
_cell.angle_gamma   90.00
#
_symmetry.space_group_name_H-M   'P 1'
#
loop_
_entity.id
_entity.type
_entity.pdbx_description
1 polymer ?
#
loop_
_entity_poly.entity_id
_entity_poly.type
_entity_poly.pdbx_seq_one_letter_code
_entity_poly.pdbx_strand_id
1 'polypeptide(L)'
;YRRQRQMCIRDRYYDACAHVNGKRMRGVGATPEGIENNPVMFELLYELPWRAERFSPDVWLQGYLKARYGGELSPEVMEAWRALEHTVYNASKNSPGEGTLESLLCARPGFHLDRTSTWGYSKLFYSPDSTSKAADLMLSVAEQYKGNNNFEYDLVDIVRQSNADKGNALLDEISQSYDRKDKENFRKQTQQFLELI
;
A
#
# COMPACT_ATOMS: atom_id res chain seq x y z
N TYR A 1 -10.89 6.65 13.04
CA TYR A 1 -10.38 5.76 11.98
C TYR A 1 -9.57 6.55 10.98
N ARG A 2 -8.24 6.43 10.94
CA ARG A 2 -7.43 7.32 10.14
C ARG A 2 -6.51 6.53 9.24
N ARG A 3 -6.86 6.56 7.97
CA ARG A 3 -6.13 6.05 6.82
C ARG A 3 -4.66 6.36 6.90
N GLN A 4 -3.86 5.40 6.57
CA GLN A 4 -2.42 5.53 6.41
C GLN A 4 -2.15 6.51 5.25
N ARG A 5 -1.68 7.70 5.57
CA ARG A 5 -1.37 8.77 4.61
C ARG A 5 -0.03 9.37 4.99
N GLN A 6 1.03 8.94 4.35
CA GLN A 6 2.37 9.35 4.73
C GLN A 6 2.53 10.88 4.73
N MET A 7 2.19 11.55 3.66
CA MET A 7 2.24 13.01 3.60
C MET A 7 1.23 13.68 4.54
N CYS A 8 0.02 13.13 4.66
CA CYS A 8 -0.99 13.68 5.57
C CYS A 8 -0.63 13.51 7.05
N ILE A 9 0.03 12.42 7.45
CA ILE A 9 0.48 12.22 8.84
C ILE A 9 1.50 13.28 9.20
N ARG A 10 2.52 13.49 8.35
CA ARG A 10 3.54 14.50 8.54
C ARG A 10 2.95 15.90 8.64
N ASP A 11 2.17 16.30 7.65
CA ASP A 11 1.61 17.65 7.58
C ASP A 11 0.63 17.91 8.71
N ARG A 12 -0.23 16.95 9.06
CA ARG A 12 -1.14 17.08 10.20
C ARG A 12 -0.44 17.14 11.54
N TYR A 13 0.69 16.44 11.69
CA TYR A 13 1.49 16.54 12.89
C TYR A 13 1.99 17.99 13.06
N TYR A 14 2.64 18.56 12.05
CA TYR A 14 3.15 19.92 12.09
C TYR A 14 2.04 20.97 12.20
N ASP A 15 0.91 20.75 11.54
CA ASP A 15 -0.25 21.63 11.68
C ASP A 15 -0.84 21.57 13.09
N ALA A 16 -0.94 20.38 13.69
CA ALA A 16 -1.37 20.23 15.07
C ALA A 16 -0.41 20.95 16.04
N CYS A 17 0.90 20.82 15.83
CA CYS A 17 1.90 21.55 16.62
C CYS A 17 1.74 23.06 16.51
N ALA A 18 1.48 23.57 15.29
CA ALA A 18 1.29 24.99 15.04
C ALA A 18 0.00 25.55 15.67
N HIS A 19 -1.14 24.84 15.48
CA HIS A 19 -2.45 25.28 15.96
C HIS A 19 -2.60 25.24 17.49
N VAL A 20 -1.98 24.28 18.15
CA VAL A 20 -2.09 24.12 19.61
C VAL A 20 -0.97 24.86 20.34
N ASN A 21 -0.20 25.71 19.65
CA ASN A 21 0.99 26.40 20.17
C ASN A 21 2.02 25.44 20.82
N GLY A 22 2.06 24.18 20.44
CA GLY A 22 2.98 23.15 20.93
C GLY A 22 2.89 22.85 22.44
N LYS A 23 2.17 23.67 23.22
CA LYS A 23 2.19 23.61 24.68
C LYS A 23 1.33 22.50 25.29
N ARG A 24 0.37 21.95 24.55
CA ARG A 24 -0.57 20.95 25.07
C ARG A 24 -0.34 19.53 24.53
N MET A 25 0.30 19.38 23.38
CA MET A 25 0.65 18.08 22.86
C MET A 25 1.84 17.52 23.64
N ARG A 26 1.67 16.34 24.24
CA ARG A 26 2.70 15.69 25.06
C ARG A 26 3.29 14.45 24.40
N GLY A 27 2.69 13.99 23.31
CA GLY A 27 3.14 12.84 22.58
C GLY A 27 2.20 12.48 21.43
N VAL A 28 2.57 11.47 20.71
CA VAL A 28 1.75 10.82 19.67
C VAL A 28 1.58 9.36 20.02
N GLY A 29 0.48 8.77 19.57
CA GLY A 29 0.20 7.36 19.71
C GLY A 29 -0.55 6.85 18.50
N ALA A 30 -0.56 5.54 18.33
CA ALA A 30 -1.37 4.85 17.34
C ALA A 30 -2.26 3.82 18.04
N THR A 31 -3.45 3.65 17.52
CA THR A 31 -4.33 2.53 17.88
C THR A 31 -4.56 1.74 16.60
N PRO A 32 -3.63 0.84 16.24
CA PRO A 32 -3.81 0.02 15.07
C PRO A 32 -4.93 -0.98 15.32
N GLU A 33 -5.82 -1.08 14.34
CA GLU A 33 -6.84 -2.10 14.32
C GLU A 33 -6.46 -3.15 13.29
N GLY A 34 -6.35 -4.38 13.71
CA GLY A 34 -5.85 -5.47 12.89
C GLY A 34 -4.34 -5.71 13.05
N ILE A 35 -3.89 -6.74 12.38
CA ILE A 35 -2.51 -7.22 12.45
C ILE A 35 -1.65 -6.79 11.26
N GLU A 36 -2.26 -6.14 10.28
CA GLU A 36 -1.57 -5.66 9.09
C GLU A 36 -0.81 -4.39 9.43
N ASN A 37 0.38 -4.58 9.93
CA ASN A 37 1.26 -3.49 10.26
C ASN A 37 2.01 -3.02 9.01
N ASN A 38 2.07 -1.71 8.86
CA ASN A 38 2.86 -1.07 7.83
C ASN A 38 4.08 -0.41 8.49
N PRO A 39 5.25 -1.06 8.46
CA PRO A 39 6.44 -0.58 9.18
C PRO A 39 6.81 0.86 8.82
N VAL A 40 6.77 1.22 7.54
CA VAL A 40 7.15 2.57 7.07
C VAL A 40 6.27 3.66 7.67
N MET A 41 4.98 3.39 7.84
CA MET A 41 4.02 4.36 8.37
C MET A 41 4.18 4.55 9.88
N PHE A 42 4.41 3.46 10.61
CA PHE A 42 4.63 3.54 12.06
C PHE A 42 5.98 4.17 12.39
N GLU A 43 7.02 3.83 11.64
CA GLU A 43 8.35 4.45 11.79
C GLU A 43 8.24 5.97 11.60
N LEU A 44 7.61 6.42 10.51
CA LEU A 44 7.37 7.83 10.26
C LEU A 44 6.57 8.48 11.41
N LEU A 45 5.47 7.86 11.85
CA LEU A 45 4.61 8.40 12.90
C LEU A 45 5.37 8.62 14.20
N TYR A 46 6.17 7.64 14.62
CA TYR A 46 6.88 7.70 15.89
C TYR A 46 8.18 8.51 15.82
N GLU A 47 8.74 8.74 14.63
CA GLU A 47 9.89 9.62 14.44
C GLU A 47 9.51 11.12 14.44
N LEU A 48 8.30 11.47 13.98
CA LEU A 48 7.84 12.86 13.87
C LEU A 48 7.99 13.69 15.15
N PRO A 49 7.71 13.17 16.37
CA PRO A 49 7.87 13.95 17.61
C PRO A 49 9.30 14.35 17.95
N TRP A 50 10.28 13.66 17.37
CA TRP A 50 11.70 13.91 17.58
C TRP A 50 12.30 14.90 16.57
N ARG A 51 11.50 15.31 15.57
CA ARG A 51 11.91 16.24 14.53
C ARG A 51 11.29 17.61 14.76
N ALA A 52 12.12 18.61 15.02
CA ALA A 52 11.67 19.99 15.23
C ALA A 52 11.20 20.65 13.92
N GLU A 53 11.76 20.27 12.80
CA GLU A 53 11.54 20.90 11.50
C GLU A 53 10.90 19.95 10.48
N ARG A 54 10.19 20.54 9.52
CA ARG A 54 9.66 19.80 8.36
C ARG A 54 10.82 19.27 7.53
N PHE A 55 10.68 18.05 7.03
CA PHE A 55 11.66 17.39 6.19
C PHE A 55 11.04 16.90 4.87
N SER A 56 11.88 16.62 3.88
CA SER A 56 11.45 16.02 2.62
C SER A 56 11.08 14.55 2.83
N PRO A 57 9.88 14.11 2.40
CA PRO A 57 9.50 12.69 2.47
C PRO A 57 10.48 11.79 1.73
N ASP A 58 10.94 12.20 0.55
CA ASP A 58 11.89 11.42 -0.27
C ASP A 58 13.24 11.22 0.44
N VAL A 59 13.77 12.27 1.08
CA VAL A 59 15.00 12.18 1.87
C VAL A 59 14.82 11.27 3.08
N TRP A 60 13.67 11.38 3.75
CA TRP A 60 13.35 10.52 4.87
C TRP A 60 13.21 9.06 4.45
N LEU A 61 12.47 8.82 3.35
CA LEU A 61 12.27 7.48 2.80
C LEU A 61 13.59 6.81 2.44
N GLN A 62 14.50 7.56 1.80
CA GLN A 62 15.85 7.06 1.50
C GLN A 62 16.61 6.64 2.77
N GLY A 63 16.54 7.48 3.81
CA GLY A 63 17.17 7.16 5.12
C GLY A 63 16.56 5.92 5.76
N TYR A 64 15.23 5.82 5.75
CA TYR A 64 14.50 4.66 6.25
C TYR A 64 14.91 3.37 5.53
N LEU A 65 14.94 3.38 4.20
CA LEU A 65 15.27 2.20 3.40
C LEU A 65 16.74 1.79 3.57
N LYS A 66 17.68 2.75 3.67
CA LYS A 66 19.08 2.46 3.99
C LYS A 66 19.23 1.79 5.35
N ALA A 67 18.52 2.26 6.35
CA ALA A 67 18.53 1.64 7.68
C ALA A 67 17.89 0.23 7.67
N ARG A 68 16.81 0.06 6.91
CA ARG A 68 16.04 -1.18 6.86
C ARG A 68 16.71 -2.29 6.06
N TYR A 69 17.31 -1.96 4.91
CA TYR A 69 17.94 -2.96 4.03
C TYR A 69 19.45 -3.06 4.21
N GLY A 70 20.05 -2.07 4.85
CA GLY A 70 21.51 -1.98 5.04
C GLY A 70 22.26 -1.55 3.78
N GLY A 71 23.20 -0.64 3.91
CA GLY A 71 24.10 -0.24 2.82
C GLY A 71 23.51 0.71 1.78
N GLU A 72 24.05 0.66 0.59
CA GLU A 72 23.60 1.48 -0.53
C GLU A 72 22.38 0.84 -1.21
N LEU A 73 21.40 1.69 -1.54
CA LEU A 73 20.18 1.27 -2.20
C LEU A 73 20.36 1.24 -3.71
N SER A 74 19.83 0.21 -4.36
CA SER A 74 19.69 0.24 -5.81
C SER A 74 18.69 1.28 -6.26
N PRO A 75 18.86 1.88 -7.46
CA PRO A 75 17.88 2.81 -8.01
C PRO A 75 16.47 2.24 -8.13
N GLU A 76 16.36 0.95 -8.44
CA GLU A 76 15.10 0.21 -8.59
C GLU A 76 14.32 0.16 -7.27
N VAL A 77 14.99 -0.08 -6.15
CA VAL A 77 14.36 -0.04 -4.82
C VAL A 77 13.79 1.34 -4.55
N MET A 78 14.57 2.40 -4.80
CA MET A 78 14.09 3.77 -4.60
C MET A 78 12.90 4.10 -5.51
N GLU A 79 12.93 3.68 -6.78
CA GLU A 79 11.84 3.90 -7.71
C GLU A 79 10.58 3.13 -7.30
N ALA A 80 10.70 1.88 -6.86
CA ALA A 80 9.60 1.08 -6.35
C ALA A 80 8.89 1.77 -5.16
N TRP A 81 9.66 2.20 -4.18
CA TRP A 81 9.10 2.85 -3.00
C TRP A 81 8.53 4.24 -3.28
N ARG A 82 9.08 5.00 -4.23
CA ARG A 82 8.47 6.25 -4.72
C ARG A 82 7.12 6.00 -5.42
N ALA A 83 7.03 4.92 -6.20
CA ALA A 83 5.76 4.53 -6.80
C ALA A 83 4.70 4.24 -5.73
N LEU A 84 5.06 3.53 -4.65
CA LEU A 84 4.16 3.26 -3.52
C LEU A 84 3.82 4.54 -2.73
N GLU A 85 4.79 5.43 -2.50
CA GLU A 85 4.57 6.71 -1.84
C GLU A 85 3.51 7.54 -2.55
N HIS A 86 3.60 7.63 -3.87
CA HIS A 86 2.67 8.43 -4.68
C HIS A 86 1.31 7.77 -4.91
N THR A 87 1.14 6.50 -4.59
CA THR A 87 -0.08 5.72 -4.84
C THR A 87 -0.69 5.17 -3.57
N VAL A 88 -0.21 4.04 -3.10
CA VAL A 88 -0.77 3.33 -1.94
C VAL A 88 -0.74 4.18 -0.68
N TYR A 89 0.34 4.93 -0.47
CA TYR A 89 0.51 5.80 0.70
C TYR A 89 -0.02 7.22 0.52
N ASN A 90 -0.49 7.59 -0.66
CA ASN A 90 -1.01 8.92 -0.96
C ASN A 90 -2.53 8.94 -1.14
N ALA A 91 -3.26 8.32 -0.23
CA ALA A 91 -4.71 8.36 -0.26
C ALA A 91 -5.24 9.80 -0.16
N SER A 92 -5.96 10.26 -1.18
CA SER A 92 -6.56 11.59 -1.21
C SER A 92 -7.65 11.75 -0.16
N LYS A 93 -8.07 13.00 0.11
CA LYS A 93 -9.22 13.28 1.00
C LYS A 93 -10.52 12.63 0.50
N ASN A 94 -10.58 12.36 -0.79
CA ASN A 94 -11.74 11.77 -1.47
C ASN A 94 -11.63 10.24 -1.63
N SER A 95 -10.64 9.61 -1.01
CA SER A 95 -10.55 8.15 -1.02
C SER A 95 -11.81 7.55 -0.40
N PRO A 96 -12.45 6.61 -1.05
CA PRO A 96 -13.67 6.00 -0.53
C PRO A 96 -13.39 5.20 0.74
N GLY A 97 -14.39 5.13 1.60
CA GLY A 97 -14.45 4.17 2.70
C GLY A 97 -13.56 4.46 3.91
N GLU A 98 -13.89 3.80 4.97
CA GLU A 98 -13.10 3.58 6.16
C GLU A 98 -12.48 2.17 6.08
N GLY A 99 -11.40 1.94 6.80
CA GLY A 99 -10.72 0.65 6.80
C GLY A 99 -9.65 0.48 5.72
N THR A 100 -9.18 -0.73 5.59
CA THR A 100 -8.19 -1.15 4.60
C THR A 100 -8.84 -1.49 3.26
N LEU A 101 -8.05 -1.39 2.18
CA LEU A 101 -8.43 -1.99 0.90
C LEU A 101 -8.47 -3.51 1.05
N GLU A 102 -9.57 -4.13 0.63
CA GLU A 102 -9.75 -5.56 0.72
C GLU A 102 -9.38 -6.25 -0.60
N SER A 103 -8.76 -7.41 -0.46
CA SER A 103 -8.58 -8.33 -1.57
C SER A 103 -9.82 -9.20 -1.74
N LEU A 104 -10.50 -9.09 -2.86
CA LEU A 104 -11.65 -9.94 -3.20
C LEU A 104 -11.25 -11.41 -3.42
N LEU A 105 -9.94 -11.70 -3.54
CA LEU A 105 -9.43 -13.08 -3.57
C LEU A 105 -9.80 -13.87 -2.30
N CYS A 106 -9.97 -13.15 -1.18
CA CYS A 106 -10.35 -13.74 0.10
C CYS A 106 -11.87 -13.87 0.29
N ALA A 107 -12.67 -13.37 -0.66
CA ALA A 107 -14.12 -13.47 -0.59
C ALA A 107 -14.61 -14.87 -1.00
N ARG A 108 -15.83 -15.21 -0.56
CA ARG A 108 -16.51 -16.38 -1.13
C ARG A 108 -16.73 -16.14 -2.63
N PRO A 109 -16.39 -17.10 -3.50
CA PRO A 109 -16.56 -16.93 -4.94
C PRO A 109 -17.97 -16.49 -5.33
N GLY A 110 -18.07 -15.48 -6.19
CA GLY A 110 -19.33 -14.91 -6.65
C GLY A 110 -19.09 -13.86 -7.74
N PHE A 111 -20.17 -13.39 -8.35
CA PHE A 111 -20.15 -12.27 -9.28
C PHE A 111 -20.46 -10.96 -8.55
N HIS A 112 -19.98 -9.83 -9.10
CA HIS A 112 -20.23 -8.48 -8.58
C HIS A 112 -19.84 -8.31 -7.11
N LEU A 113 -18.70 -8.92 -6.72
CA LEU A 113 -18.17 -8.77 -5.39
C LEU A 113 -17.64 -7.34 -5.20
N ASP A 114 -18.09 -6.68 -4.14
CA ASP A 114 -17.68 -5.32 -3.79
C ASP A 114 -16.90 -5.25 -2.47
N ARG A 115 -16.98 -6.30 -1.66
CA ARG A 115 -16.32 -6.38 -0.35
C ARG A 115 -16.16 -7.82 0.15
N THR A 116 -15.24 -8.03 1.07
CA THR A 116 -15.06 -9.27 1.82
C THR A 116 -15.60 -9.16 3.25
N SER A 117 -15.59 -7.98 3.81
CA SER A 117 -16.07 -7.69 5.16
C SER A 117 -17.09 -6.55 5.17
N THR A 118 -17.68 -6.29 6.34
CA THR A 118 -18.63 -5.18 6.52
C THR A 118 -17.95 -3.81 6.62
N TRP A 119 -16.64 -3.76 6.78
CA TRP A 119 -15.90 -2.54 7.08
C TRP A 119 -14.93 -2.09 5.98
N GLY A 120 -14.48 -3.02 5.15
CA GLY A 120 -13.54 -2.74 4.09
C GLY A 120 -14.19 -2.35 2.77
N TYR A 121 -13.37 -2.08 1.79
CA TYR A 121 -13.79 -1.81 0.42
C TYR A 121 -12.70 -2.29 -0.56
N SER A 122 -13.11 -2.67 -1.76
CA SER A 122 -12.22 -3.19 -2.80
C SER A 122 -11.86 -2.16 -3.86
N LYS A 123 -12.56 -1.03 -3.91
CA LYS A 123 -12.33 -0.01 -4.94
C LYS A 123 -11.03 0.74 -4.70
N LEU A 124 -10.06 0.53 -5.57
CA LEU A 124 -8.77 1.22 -5.52
C LEU A 124 -8.93 2.72 -5.80
N PHE A 125 -8.12 3.53 -5.12
CA PHE A 125 -7.98 4.98 -5.37
C PHE A 125 -6.69 5.30 -6.14
N TYR A 126 -5.97 4.28 -6.59
CA TYR A 126 -4.76 4.35 -7.41
C TYR A 126 -4.85 3.32 -8.55
N SER A 127 -3.93 3.41 -9.52
CA SER A 127 -3.85 2.42 -10.61
C SER A 127 -3.15 1.15 -10.13
N PRO A 128 -3.70 -0.04 -10.40
CA PRO A 128 -3.02 -1.33 -10.16
C PRO A 128 -1.64 -1.44 -10.82
N ASP A 129 -1.41 -0.72 -11.93
CA ASP A 129 -0.12 -0.70 -12.62
C ASP A 129 1.02 -0.20 -11.73
N SER A 130 0.70 0.66 -10.77
CA SER A 130 1.69 1.23 -9.85
C SER A 130 2.25 0.20 -8.87
N THR A 131 1.39 -0.65 -8.32
CA THR A 131 1.81 -1.75 -7.44
C THR A 131 2.52 -2.84 -8.24
N SER A 132 2.07 -3.10 -9.48
CA SER A 132 2.74 -4.02 -10.40
C SER A 132 4.15 -3.54 -10.75
N LYS A 133 4.30 -2.24 -11.10
CA LYS A 133 5.60 -1.64 -11.36
C LYS A 133 6.52 -1.74 -10.14
N ALA A 134 6.02 -1.46 -8.95
CA ALA A 134 6.81 -1.58 -7.72
C ALA A 134 7.26 -3.03 -7.47
N ALA A 135 6.38 -4.01 -7.67
CA ALA A 135 6.71 -5.43 -7.55
C ALA A 135 7.78 -5.85 -8.56
N ASP A 136 7.64 -5.48 -9.84
CA ASP A 136 8.60 -5.80 -10.88
C ASP A 136 9.99 -5.22 -10.61
N LEU A 137 10.06 -3.96 -10.16
CA LEU A 137 11.31 -3.31 -9.76
C LEU A 137 11.99 -4.01 -8.57
N MET A 138 11.24 -4.35 -7.53
CA MET A 138 11.77 -5.09 -6.39
C MET A 138 12.24 -6.49 -6.78
N LEU A 139 11.49 -7.19 -7.62
CA LEU A 139 11.87 -8.51 -8.15
C LEU A 139 13.15 -8.45 -8.98
N SER A 140 13.34 -7.40 -9.79
CA SER A 140 14.52 -7.27 -10.66
C SER A 140 15.84 -7.21 -9.90
N VAL A 141 15.82 -6.82 -8.64
CA VAL A 141 17.01 -6.70 -7.77
C VAL A 141 17.02 -7.71 -6.61
N ALA A 142 16.09 -8.66 -6.58
CA ALA A 142 15.92 -9.60 -5.46
C ALA A 142 17.20 -10.38 -5.13
N GLU A 143 17.96 -10.81 -6.12
CA GLU A 143 19.21 -11.55 -5.92
C GLU A 143 20.30 -10.69 -5.22
N GLN A 144 20.28 -9.35 -5.41
CA GLN A 144 21.23 -8.43 -4.75
C GLN A 144 20.96 -8.34 -3.24
N TYR A 145 19.72 -8.54 -2.83
CA TYR A 145 19.26 -8.45 -1.44
C TYR A 145 18.98 -9.80 -0.80
N LYS A 146 19.40 -10.88 -1.43
CA LYS A 146 19.18 -12.25 -0.93
C LYS A 146 19.72 -12.43 0.49
N GLY A 147 18.88 -12.97 1.37
CA GLY A 147 19.18 -13.16 2.79
C GLY A 147 18.98 -11.89 3.64
N ASN A 148 18.48 -10.81 3.04
CA ASN A 148 18.02 -9.65 3.79
C ASN A 148 16.54 -9.82 4.16
N ASN A 149 16.30 -10.25 5.39
CA ASN A 149 14.94 -10.58 5.85
C ASN A 149 13.94 -9.41 5.70
N ASN A 150 14.39 -8.17 5.89
CA ASN A 150 13.52 -7.01 5.77
C ASN A 150 13.14 -6.74 4.31
N PHE A 151 14.10 -6.89 3.39
CA PHE A 151 13.83 -6.76 1.97
C PHE A 151 12.91 -7.88 1.48
N GLU A 152 13.16 -9.12 1.87
CA GLU A 152 12.33 -10.27 1.50
C GLU A 152 10.90 -10.14 2.03
N TYR A 153 10.74 -9.65 3.27
CA TYR A 153 9.41 -9.35 3.83
C TYR A 153 8.67 -8.31 3.00
N ASP A 154 9.31 -7.18 2.70
CA ASP A 154 8.68 -6.10 1.94
C ASP A 154 8.41 -6.51 0.49
N LEU A 155 9.30 -7.30 -0.13
CA LEU A 155 9.09 -7.87 -1.46
C LEU A 155 7.83 -8.74 -1.50
N VAL A 156 7.68 -9.66 -0.54
CA VAL A 156 6.49 -10.51 -0.44
C VAL A 156 5.22 -9.68 -0.27
N ASP A 157 5.25 -8.66 0.59
CA ASP A 157 4.08 -7.81 0.82
C ASP A 157 3.70 -6.98 -0.42
N ILE A 158 4.67 -6.43 -1.13
CA ILE A 158 4.44 -5.66 -2.36
C ILE A 158 3.90 -6.57 -3.48
N VAL A 159 4.47 -7.76 -3.66
CA VAL A 159 4.00 -8.74 -4.66
C VAL A 159 2.59 -9.21 -4.32
N ARG A 160 2.32 -9.52 -3.05
CA ARG A 160 0.98 -9.86 -2.56
C ARG A 160 -0.04 -8.76 -2.89
N GLN A 161 0.31 -7.50 -2.62
CA GLN A 161 -0.57 -6.37 -2.94
C GLN A 161 -0.81 -6.23 -4.44
N SER A 162 0.25 -6.35 -5.26
CA SER A 162 0.12 -6.33 -6.73
C SER A 162 -0.82 -7.43 -7.24
N ASN A 163 -0.69 -8.64 -6.70
CA ASN A 163 -1.56 -9.76 -7.09
C ASN A 163 -3.01 -9.55 -6.62
N ALA A 164 -3.21 -8.99 -5.42
CA ALA A 164 -4.53 -8.63 -4.93
C ALA A 164 -5.23 -7.60 -5.83
N ASP A 165 -4.50 -6.57 -6.26
CA ASP A 165 -5.01 -5.53 -7.15
C ASP A 165 -5.38 -6.10 -8.53
N LYS A 166 -4.52 -6.93 -9.11
CA LYS A 166 -4.80 -7.65 -10.37
C LYS A 166 -6.00 -8.59 -10.25
N GLY A 167 -6.08 -9.33 -9.14
CA GLY A 167 -7.18 -10.25 -8.87
C GLY A 167 -8.52 -9.53 -8.74
N ASN A 168 -8.56 -8.40 -8.05
CA ASN A 168 -9.77 -7.57 -7.95
C ASN A 168 -10.23 -7.09 -9.34
N ALA A 169 -9.30 -6.63 -10.19
CA ALA A 169 -9.62 -6.20 -11.56
C ALA A 169 -10.16 -7.36 -12.41
N LEU A 170 -9.52 -8.53 -12.36
CA LEU A 170 -9.97 -9.72 -13.08
C LEU A 170 -11.36 -10.19 -12.65
N LEU A 171 -11.68 -10.16 -11.36
CA LEU A 171 -13.02 -10.52 -10.87
C LEU A 171 -14.11 -9.58 -11.39
N ASP A 172 -13.82 -8.28 -11.51
CA ASP A 172 -14.74 -7.33 -12.15
C ASP A 172 -14.91 -7.62 -13.64
N GLU A 173 -13.84 -7.86 -14.38
CA GLU A 173 -13.89 -8.24 -15.80
C GLU A 173 -14.65 -9.55 -16.04
N ILE A 174 -14.45 -10.57 -15.19
CA ILE A 174 -15.18 -11.84 -15.24
C ILE A 174 -16.68 -11.60 -15.08
N SER A 175 -17.06 -10.78 -14.09
CA SER A 175 -18.46 -10.43 -13.86
C SER A 175 -19.08 -9.72 -15.06
N GLN A 176 -18.36 -8.75 -15.64
CA GLN A 176 -18.82 -8.04 -16.84
C GLN A 176 -18.96 -8.95 -18.06
N SER A 177 -18.04 -9.90 -18.25
CA SER A 177 -18.11 -10.87 -19.36
C SER A 177 -19.28 -11.84 -19.20
N TYR A 178 -19.56 -12.24 -17.96
CA TYR A 178 -20.75 -13.04 -17.63
C TYR A 178 -22.05 -12.32 -17.99
N ASP A 179 -22.19 -11.04 -17.59
CA ASP A 179 -23.39 -10.24 -17.87
C ASP A 179 -23.63 -10.05 -19.38
N ARG A 180 -22.55 -9.83 -20.13
CA ARG A 180 -22.59 -9.69 -21.59
C ARG A 180 -22.76 -11.02 -22.31
N LYS A 181 -22.75 -12.16 -21.58
CA LYS A 181 -22.79 -13.52 -22.12
C LYS A 181 -21.62 -13.82 -23.08
N ASP A 182 -20.49 -13.13 -22.87
CA ASP A 182 -19.25 -13.29 -23.63
C ASP A 182 -18.47 -14.49 -23.10
N LYS A 183 -18.76 -15.67 -23.65
CA LYS A 183 -18.19 -16.93 -23.19
C LYS A 183 -16.69 -17.03 -23.42
N GLU A 184 -16.18 -16.39 -24.45
CA GLU A 184 -14.77 -16.45 -24.80
C GLU A 184 -13.94 -15.67 -23.78
N ASN A 185 -14.26 -14.38 -23.57
CA ASN A 185 -13.57 -13.56 -22.59
C ASN A 185 -13.79 -14.07 -21.15
N PHE A 186 -14.97 -14.55 -20.81
CA PHE A 186 -15.23 -15.18 -19.52
C PHE A 186 -14.26 -16.35 -19.25
N ARG A 187 -14.09 -17.26 -20.19
CA ARG A 187 -13.16 -18.40 -20.04
C ARG A 187 -11.71 -17.94 -19.92
N LYS A 188 -11.30 -17.02 -20.78
CA LYS A 188 -9.93 -16.46 -20.78
C LYS A 188 -9.60 -15.80 -19.45
N GLN A 189 -10.46 -14.90 -18.98
CA GLN A 189 -10.26 -14.15 -17.72
C GLN A 189 -10.32 -15.06 -16.50
N THR A 190 -11.22 -16.06 -16.50
CA THR A 190 -11.26 -17.08 -15.43
C THR A 190 -9.96 -17.88 -15.38
N GLN A 191 -9.42 -18.25 -16.53
CA GLN A 191 -8.13 -18.96 -16.59
C GLN A 191 -6.99 -18.08 -16.06
N GLN A 192 -6.92 -16.82 -16.46
CA GLN A 192 -5.94 -15.85 -15.95
C GLN A 192 -6.05 -15.67 -14.43
N PHE A 193 -7.27 -15.63 -13.90
CA PHE A 193 -7.50 -15.55 -12.47
C PHE A 193 -7.00 -16.80 -11.72
N LEU A 194 -7.25 -18.00 -12.27
CA LEU A 194 -6.76 -19.26 -11.69
C LEU A 194 -5.24 -19.40 -11.74
N GLU A 195 -4.60 -18.77 -12.72
CA GLU A 195 -3.13 -18.75 -12.83
C GLU A 195 -2.49 -17.73 -11.87
N LEU A 196 -3.26 -16.74 -11.41
CA LEU A 196 -2.79 -15.71 -10.48
C LEU A 196 -2.75 -16.21 -9.03
N ILE A 197 -3.65 -17.14 -8.67
CA ILE A 197 -3.79 -17.69 -7.31
C ILE A 197 -3.09 -19.04 -7.16
#